data_bcdde5d99a793dc9682624e9e1c8e8f9
#
_entry.id   bcdde5d99a793dc9682624e9e1c8e8f9
#
_cell.length_a   1.000
_cell.length_b   1.000
_cell.length_c   1.000
_cell.angle_alpha   90.00
_cell.angle_beta   90.00
_cell.angle_gamma   90.00
#
_symmetry.space_group_name_H-M   'P 1'
#
loop_
_entity.id
_entity.type
_entity.pdbx_description
1 polymer ?
#
loop_
_entity_poly.entity_id
_entity_poly.type
_entity_poly.pdbx_seq_one_letter_code
_entity_poly.pdbx_strand_id
1 'polypeptide(L)'
;MNGPSPLNTHPMEGFPQVCFIKNTVSNPNIIIGDYTYYDDPENSENFERNVLYHYPFIGDRLIIGKFCALARGVKFIMNGANHKMSGISTYPFSIFGNGWEQVMPQAADLPYKGDTVVGNDVWIGYDSLIMPGVKIGNGAIIAARSVVTSDVPPYTVVGGNPAKPIKARFSAKTVEELEAIAWWDWPVEKISAHLAIIVAGDVGALKACAQA
;
A
#
# COMPACT_ATOMS: atom_id res chain seq x y z
N MET A 1 -14.61 -0.12 24.98
CA MET A 1 -14.87 0.41 23.63
C MET A 1 -14.41 -0.65 22.64
N ASN A 2 -15.24 -0.98 21.64
CA ASN A 2 -14.93 -2.12 20.74
C ASN A 2 -14.50 -1.66 19.33
N GLY A 3 -14.17 -0.39 19.11
CA GLY A 3 -13.86 0.15 17.80
C GLY A 3 -14.96 -0.05 16.74
N PRO A 4 -14.78 0.42 15.52
CA PRO A 4 -15.69 0.15 14.42
C PRO A 4 -15.54 -1.32 13.97
N SER A 5 -16.60 -1.90 13.41
CA SER A 5 -16.49 -3.21 12.76
C SER A 5 -15.64 -3.09 11.48
N PRO A 6 -14.64 -3.96 11.26
CA PRO A 6 -13.88 -3.96 10.01
C PRO A 6 -14.73 -4.35 8.79
N LEU A 7 -15.91 -4.91 9.02
CA LEU A 7 -16.88 -5.27 7.97
C LEU A 7 -17.78 -4.08 7.56
N ASN A 8 -17.72 -2.97 8.28
CA ASN A 8 -18.48 -1.78 7.91
C ASN A 8 -17.72 -1.02 6.80
N THR A 9 -18.27 -1.00 5.60
CA THR A 9 -17.66 -0.32 4.45
C THR A 9 -17.45 1.17 4.71
N HIS A 10 -18.42 1.86 5.33
CA HIS A 10 -18.34 3.28 5.67
C HIS A 10 -18.37 3.47 7.19
N PRO A 11 -17.21 3.35 7.87
CA PRO A 11 -17.17 3.32 9.33
C PRO A 11 -17.39 4.68 10.00
N MET A 12 -17.34 5.77 9.25
CA MET A 12 -17.45 7.14 9.75
C MET A 12 -18.77 7.75 9.35
N GLU A 13 -19.70 7.87 10.31
CA GLU A 13 -21.01 8.46 10.07
C GLU A 13 -20.89 9.91 9.54
N GLY A 14 -21.66 10.22 8.48
CA GLY A 14 -21.63 11.52 7.81
C GLY A 14 -20.45 11.75 6.85
N PHE A 15 -19.53 10.78 6.71
CA PHE A 15 -18.36 10.86 5.83
C PHE A 15 -18.25 9.64 4.91
N PRO A 16 -19.12 9.51 3.90
CA PRO A 16 -19.14 8.36 2.99
C PRO A 16 -17.88 8.25 2.12
N GLN A 17 -17.09 9.32 2.03
CA GLN A 17 -15.79 9.31 1.35
C GLN A 17 -14.73 8.44 2.05
N VAL A 18 -14.92 8.10 3.33
CA VAL A 18 -14.02 7.20 4.07
C VAL A 18 -14.54 5.77 3.95
N CYS A 19 -13.79 4.93 3.25
CA CYS A 19 -14.18 3.56 2.93
C CYS A 19 -13.15 2.54 3.41
N PHE A 20 -13.56 1.52 4.19
CA PHE A 20 -12.73 0.34 4.45
C PHE A 20 -12.69 -0.54 3.19
N ILE A 21 -11.63 -0.35 2.37
CA ILE A 21 -11.54 -0.87 1.00
C ILE A 21 -11.42 -2.39 0.91
N LYS A 22 -11.08 -3.10 2.00
CA LYS A 22 -11.15 -4.56 2.04
C LYS A 22 -12.53 -5.08 1.64
N ASN A 23 -13.59 -4.35 1.97
CA ASN A 23 -14.98 -4.77 1.74
C ASN A 23 -15.48 -4.49 0.32
N THR A 24 -14.73 -3.74 -0.49
CA THR A 24 -15.13 -3.33 -1.85
C THR A 24 -14.23 -3.90 -2.95
N VAL A 25 -13.06 -4.41 -2.59
CA VAL A 25 -12.13 -5.05 -3.53
C VAL A 25 -12.63 -6.43 -3.91
N SER A 26 -12.72 -6.70 -5.22
CA SER A 26 -13.16 -7.97 -5.79
C SER A 26 -12.04 -8.76 -6.47
N ASN A 27 -10.98 -8.10 -6.91
CA ASN A 27 -9.83 -8.72 -7.57
C ASN A 27 -9.03 -9.58 -6.57
N PRO A 28 -8.90 -10.92 -6.76
CA PRO A 28 -8.21 -11.79 -5.83
C PRO A 28 -6.69 -11.52 -5.71
N ASN A 29 -6.12 -10.79 -6.67
CA ASN A 29 -4.72 -10.38 -6.63
C ASN A 29 -4.52 -9.04 -5.89
N ILE A 30 -5.57 -8.45 -5.30
CA ILE A 30 -5.50 -7.28 -4.43
C ILE A 30 -5.90 -7.72 -3.02
N ILE A 31 -4.95 -7.74 -2.10
CA ILE A 31 -5.13 -8.23 -0.73
C ILE A 31 -5.04 -7.04 0.21
N ILE A 32 -6.10 -6.77 0.95
CA ILE A 32 -6.20 -5.61 1.86
C ILE A 32 -6.39 -6.09 3.30
N GLY A 33 -5.61 -5.54 4.22
CA GLY A 33 -5.77 -5.77 5.66
C GLY A 33 -6.95 -5.01 6.27
N ASP A 34 -7.40 -5.48 7.44
CA ASP A 34 -8.49 -4.86 8.19
C ASP A 34 -8.16 -3.40 8.56
N TYR A 35 -9.19 -2.55 8.66
CA TYR A 35 -9.09 -1.13 9.05
C TYR A 35 -8.30 -0.25 8.07
N THR A 36 -7.86 -0.78 6.93
CA THR A 36 -7.25 0.03 5.88
C THR A 36 -8.32 0.77 5.12
N TYR A 37 -8.20 2.11 5.07
CA TYR A 37 -9.19 2.95 4.42
C TYR A 37 -8.62 3.77 3.27
N TYR A 38 -9.50 4.11 2.35
CA TYR A 38 -9.29 5.06 1.27
C TYR A 38 -10.25 6.23 1.43
N ASP A 39 -9.75 7.44 1.34
CA ASP A 39 -10.54 8.68 1.44
C ASP A 39 -10.64 9.32 0.06
N ASP A 40 -11.81 9.24 -0.56
CA ASP A 40 -12.09 9.87 -1.85
C ASP A 40 -13.56 10.29 -1.93
N PRO A 41 -13.87 11.60 -2.01
CA PRO A 41 -15.24 12.10 -2.05
C PRO A 41 -16.03 11.70 -3.30
N GLU A 42 -15.34 11.24 -4.34
CA GLU A 42 -15.98 10.88 -5.61
C GLU A 42 -16.12 9.36 -5.81
N ASN A 43 -15.15 8.57 -5.32
CA ASN A 43 -15.05 7.15 -5.67
C ASN A 43 -14.41 6.27 -4.57
N SER A 44 -14.75 6.48 -3.30
CA SER A 44 -14.12 5.74 -2.19
C SER A 44 -14.24 4.21 -2.31
N GLU A 45 -15.35 3.71 -2.85
CA GLU A 45 -15.59 2.27 -3.05
C GLU A 45 -14.89 1.68 -4.28
N ASN A 46 -14.39 2.51 -5.19
CA ASN A 46 -13.80 2.07 -6.46
C ASN A 46 -12.26 2.09 -6.43
N PHE A 47 -11.67 1.77 -5.31
CA PHE A 47 -10.20 1.77 -5.12
C PHE A 47 -9.46 0.95 -6.20
N GLU A 48 -10.03 -0.15 -6.68
CA GLU A 48 -9.43 -0.99 -7.73
C GLU A 48 -9.06 -0.22 -9.00
N ARG A 49 -9.75 0.88 -9.32
CA ARG A 49 -9.42 1.75 -10.47
C ARG A 49 -8.07 2.45 -10.34
N ASN A 50 -7.54 2.52 -9.13
CA ASN A 50 -6.25 3.13 -8.84
C ASN A 50 -5.10 2.12 -8.96
N VAL A 51 -5.40 0.83 -9.19
CA VAL A 51 -4.43 -0.23 -9.43
C VAL A 51 -4.30 -0.43 -10.94
N LEU A 52 -3.31 0.23 -11.53
CA LEU A 52 -3.17 0.38 -12.97
C LEU A 52 -2.32 -0.74 -13.57
N TYR A 53 -2.70 -1.19 -14.78
CA TYR A 53 -1.97 -2.23 -15.53
C TYR A 53 -1.85 -3.56 -14.76
N HIS A 54 -2.87 -3.88 -13.98
CA HIS A 54 -2.95 -5.10 -13.17
C HIS A 54 -3.70 -6.19 -13.95
N TYR A 55 -2.98 -6.95 -14.74
CA TYR A 55 -3.56 -7.97 -15.61
C TYR A 55 -3.41 -9.36 -14.98
N PRO A 56 -4.47 -10.20 -14.95
CA PRO A 56 -4.42 -11.53 -14.34
C PRO A 56 -3.30 -12.43 -14.88
N PHE A 57 -2.96 -12.30 -16.16
CA PHE A 57 -1.93 -13.11 -16.80
C PHE A 57 -0.49 -12.76 -16.38
N ILE A 58 -0.28 -11.60 -15.75
CA ILE A 58 1.03 -11.21 -15.19
C ILE A 58 1.26 -11.91 -13.85
N GLY A 59 0.20 -12.07 -13.04
CA GLY A 59 0.21 -12.83 -11.79
C GLY A 59 0.83 -12.12 -10.60
N ASP A 60 1.18 -10.82 -10.70
CA ASP A 60 1.63 -10.02 -9.58
C ASP A 60 0.47 -9.61 -8.67
N ARG A 61 0.77 -9.34 -7.40
CA ARG A 61 -0.22 -8.96 -6.39
C ARG A 61 0.08 -7.59 -5.83
N LEU A 62 -1.00 -6.89 -5.45
CA LEU A 62 -0.94 -5.75 -4.55
C LEU A 62 -1.36 -6.21 -3.16
N ILE A 63 -0.47 -6.08 -2.19
CA ILE A 63 -0.72 -6.45 -0.80
C ILE A 63 -0.61 -5.19 0.05
N ILE A 64 -1.69 -4.83 0.75
CA ILE A 64 -1.72 -3.70 1.68
C ILE A 64 -2.09 -4.23 3.07
N GLY A 65 -1.29 -3.91 4.06
CA GLY A 65 -1.48 -4.33 5.44
C GLY A 65 -2.70 -3.71 6.12
N LYS A 66 -2.73 -3.83 7.45
CA LYS A 66 -3.79 -3.32 8.31
C LYS A 66 -3.55 -1.85 8.69
N PHE A 67 -4.61 -1.13 9.03
CA PHE A 67 -4.56 0.24 9.58
C PHE A 67 -3.87 1.26 8.66
N CYS A 68 -3.83 1.01 7.34
CA CYS A 68 -3.26 1.97 6.40
C CYS A 68 -4.25 3.09 6.09
N ALA A 69 -3.72 4.30 5.92
CA ALA A 69 -4.46 5.50 5.53
C ALA A 69 -4.07 5.88 4.10
N LEU A 70 -4.97 5.70 3.13
CA LEU A 70 -4.76 6.04 1.73
C LEU A 70 -5.57 7.29 1.38
N ALA A 71 -4.89 8.37 1.03
CA ALA A 71 -5.54 9.60 0.62
C ALA A 71 -6.01 9.53 -0.84
N ARG A 72 -6.92 10.44 -1.22
CA ARG A 72 -7.44 10.58 -2.59
C ARG A 72 -6.33 10.59 -3.63
N GLY A 73 -6.57 9.89 -4.75
CA GLY A 73 -5.69 9.90 -5.91
C GLY A 73 -4.44 9.02 -5.80
N VAL A 74 -4.25 8.32 -4.69
CA VAL A 74 -3.16 7.33 -4.57
C VAL A 74 -3.32 6.25 -5.64
N LYS A 75 -2.24 5.98 -6.41
CA LYS A 75 -2.23 4.99 -7.48
C LYS A 75 -1.08 4.01 -7.33
N PHE A 76 -1.32 2.80 -7.80
CA PHE A 76 -0.34 1.72 -7.88
C PHE A 76 -0.17 1.33 -9.35
N ILE A 77 1.06 1.41 -9.89
CA ILE A 77 1.38 0.83 -11.18
C ILE A 77 1.87 -0.59 -10.96
N MET A 78 1.27 -1.55 -11.68
CA MET A 78 1.63 -2.95 -11.57
C MET A 78 2.53 -3.38 -12.75
N ASN A 79 3.08 -4.59 -12.69
CA ASN A 79 4.07 -5.06 -13.67
C ASN A 79 3.57 -5.10 -15.12
N GLY A 80 2.26 -5.10 -15.35
CA GLY A 80 1.69 -5.01 -16.69
C GLY A 80 1.99 -3.71 -17.45
N ALA A 81 2.52 -2.68 -16.75
CA ALA A 81 3.01 -1.45 -17.38
C ALA A 81 4.40 -1.60 -18.00
N ASN A 82 5.13 -2.68 -17.71
CA ASN A 82 6.51 -2.83 -18.17
C ASN A 82 6.58 -3.23 -19.63
N HIS A 83 7.50 -2.62 -20.37
CA HIS A 83 7.81 -2.96 -21.75
C HIS A 83 9.19 -3.62 -21.86
N LYS A 84 9.41 -4.42 -22.90
CA LYS A 84 10.73 -4.95 -23.24
C LYS A 84 11.68 -3.79 -23.56
N MET A 85 12.74 -3.65 -22.76
CA MET A 85 13.70 -2.54 -22.90
C MET A 85 14.96 -2.92 -23.70
N SER A 86 15.18 -4.21 -23.96
CA SER A 86 16.38 -4.71 -24.66
C SER A 86 16.29 -4.63 -26.19
N GLY A 87 15.15 -4.19 -26.74
CA GLY A 87 14.98 -3.96 -28.17
C GLY A 87 15.44 -2.55 -28.60
N ILE A 88 15.55 -2.32 -29.92
CA ILE A 88 15.77 -0.98 -30.50
C ILE A 88 14.56 -0.08 -30.15
N SER A 89 13.36 -0.64 -30.17
CA SER A 89 12.12 0.07 -29.86
C SER A 89 11.46 -0.55 -28.61
N THR A 90 10.91 0.30 -27.76
CA THR A 90 10.05 -0.10 -26.65
C THR A 90 8.56 -0.13 -27.03
N TYR A 91 8.24 0.20 -28.29
CA TYR A 91 6.86 0.20 -28.76
C TYR A 91 6.32 -1.23 -28.84
N PRO A 92 5.13 -1.49 -28.25
CA PRO A 92 4.60 -2.85 -28.14
C PRO A 92 3.86 -3.27 -29.42
N PHE A 93 4.56 -3.42 -30.54
CA PHE A 93 3.98 -3.73 -31.85
C PHE A 93 2.99 -4.90 -31.80
N SER A 94 3.32 -5.92 -31.04
CA SER A 94 2.55 -7.19 -31.00
C SER A 94 1.12 -7.05 -30.52
N ILE A 95 0.79 -6.03 -29.71
CA ILE A 95 -0.57 -5.87 -29.16
C ILE A 95 -1.57 -5.35 -30.19
N PHE A 96 -1.10 -4.84 -31.32
CA PHE A 96 -1.97 -4.25 -32.37
C PHE A 96 -2.40 -5.24 -33.43
N GLY A 97 -1.91 -6.47 -33.44
CA GLY A 97 -2.32 -7.52 -34.37
C GLY A 97 -1.91 -7.26 -35.82
N ASN A 98 -2.71 -7.75 -36.75
CA ASN A 98 -2.52 -7.57 -38.23
C ASN A 98 -1.14 -8.03 -38.73
N GLY A 99 -0.60 -9.13 -38.20
CA GLY A 99 0.70 -9.69 -38.51
C GLY A 99 1.83 -9.23 -37.59
N TRP A 100 1.62 -8.21 -36.73
CA TRP A 100 2.63 -7.78 -35.77
C TRP A 100 2.67 -8.63 -34.51
N GLU A 101 1.64 -9.45 -34.23
CA GLU A 101 1.60 -10.39 -33.11
C GLU A 101 2.70 -11.45 -33.18
N GLN A 102 3.27 -11.72 -34.34
CA GLN A 102 4.40 -12.65 -34.53
C GLN A 102 5.66 -12.24 -33.75
N VAL A 103 5.78 -10.97 -33.34
CA VAL A 103 6.92 -10.45 -32.56
C VAL A 103 6.58 -10.31 -31.07
N MET A 104 5.60 -11.05 -30.57
CA MET A 104 5.22 -11.04 -29.15
C MET A 104 6.43 -11.41 -28.27
N PRO A 105 6.81 -10.54 -27.32
CA PRO A 105 7.90 -10.86 -26.39
C PRO A 105 7.51 -12.05 -25.51
N GLN A 106 8.48 -12.87 -25.16
CA GLN A 106 8.29 -13.91 -24.15
C GLN A 106 8.13 -13.26 -22.77
N ALA A 107 7.43 -13.92 -21.85
CA ALA A 107 7.26 -13.39 -20.48
C ALA A 107 8.61 -13.06 -19.80
N ALA A 108 9.64 -13.87 -20.06
CA ALA A 108 11.00 -13.65 -19.54
C ALA A 108 11.70 -12.39 -20.10
N ASP A 109 11.19 -11.85 -21.21
CA ASP A 109 11.73 -10.63 -21.82
C ASP A 109 11.22 -9.34 -21.14
N LEU A 110 10.13 -9.45 -20.39
CA LEU A 110 9.50 -8.32 -19.72
C LEU A 110 10.07 -8.17 -18.31
N PRO A 111 10.42 -6.94 -17.89
CA PRO A 111 10.84 -6.71 -16.51
C PRO A 111 9.72 -7.09 -15.53
N TYR A 112 9.98 -8.03 -14.65
CA TYR A 112 9.07 -8.43 -13.57
C TYR A 112 9.71 -8.13 -12.21
N LYS A 113 9.07 -7.29 -11.40
CA LYS A 113 9.62 -6.79 -10.14
C LYS A 113 8.97 -7.45 -8.90
N GLY A 114 8.11 -8.44 -9.11
CA GLY A 114 7.38 -9.11 -8.05
C GLY A 114 6.18 -8.32 -7.54
N ASP A 115 5.64 -8.76 -6.42
CA ASP A 115 4.48 -8.17 -5.76
C ASP A 115 4.81 -6.78 -5.21
N THR A 116 3.86 -5.84 -5.31
CA THR A 116 3.91 -4.56 -4.61
C THR A 116 3.32 -4.75 -3.21
N VAL A 117 4.09 -4.39 -2.17
CA VAL A 117 3.73 -4.64 -0.78
C VAL A 117 3.75 -3.35 0.03
N VAL A 118 2.65 -3.06 0.69
CA VAL A 118 2.53 -2.00 1.70
C VAL A 118 2.34 -2.66 3.05
N GLY A 119 3.19 -2.34 4.01
CA GLY A 119 3.10 -2.85 5.38
C GLY A 119 1.87 -2.33 6.14
N ASN A 120 1.89 -2.47 7.44
CA ASN A 120 0.81 -2.02 8.32
C ASN A 120 1.06 -0.57 8.79
N ASP A 121 0.00 0.15 9.19
CA ASP A 121 0.09 1.52 9.71
C ASP A 121 0.80 2.50 8.76
N VAL A 122 0.66 2.30 7.45
CA VAL A 122 1.28 3.16 6.43
C VAL A 122 0.33 4.29 6.06
N TRP A 123 0.85 5.50 6.03
CA TRP A 123 0.12 6.66 5.50
C TRP A 123 0.64 7.03 4.11
N ILE A 124 -0.22 6.94 3.09
CA ILE A 124 0.10 7.35 1.73
C ILE A 124 -0.67 8.64 1.42
N GLY A 125 0.09 9.72 1.25
CA GLY A 125 -0.43 11.07 1.01
C GLY A 125 -1.07 11.23 -0.37
N TYR A 126 -1.85 12.29 -0.49
CA TYR A 126 -2.63 12.68 -1.66
C TYR A 126 -1.85 12.58 -2.98
N ASP A 127 -2.47 11.98 -4.00
CA ASP A 127 -1.99 11.92 -5.38
C ASP A 127 -0.58 11.31 -5.52
N SER A 128 -0.21 10.36 -4.66
CA SER A 128 1.06 9.65 -4.71
C SER A 128 0.98 8.45 -5.65
N LEU A 129 2.11 8.11 -6.27
CA LEU A 129 2.25 7.01 -7.22
C LEU A 129 3.27 5.99 -6.72
N ILE A 130 2.86 4.72 -6.61
CA ILE A 130 3.71 3.62 -6.21
C ILE A 130 4.06 2.80 -7.46
N MET A 131 5.36 2.58 -7.69
CA MET A 131 5.86 1.85 -8.85
C MET A 131 5.88 0.33 -8.60
N PRO A 132 5.91 -0.49 -9.68
CA PRO A 132 5.83 -1.94 -9.56
C PRO A 132 6.90 -2.55 -8.66
N GLY A 133 6.50 -3.52 -7.85
CA GLY A 133 7.39 -4.33 -7.01
C GLY A 133 7.97 -3.61 -5.79
N VAL A 134 7.57 -2.35 -5.53
CA VAL A 134 8.01 -1.58 -4.35
C VAL A 134 7.47 -2.19 -3.08
N LYS A 135 8.30 -2.26 -2.04
CA LYS A 135 7.94 -2.67 -0.68
C LYS A 135 8.03 -1.47 0.25
N ILE A 136 6.93 -1.15 0.90
CA ILE A 136 6.82 -0.06 1.88
C ILE A 136 6.70 -0.68 3.26
N GLY A 137 7.66 -0.40 4.15
CA GLY A 137 7.71 -0.95 5.51
C GLY A 137 6.61 -0.38 6.42
N ASN A 138 6.35 -1.10 7.52
CA ASN A 138 5.34 -0.72 8.50
C ASN A 138 5.56 0.70 9.02
N GLY A 139 4.47 1.42 9.28
CA GLY A 139 4.53 2.77 9.83
C GLY A 139 5.20 3.82 8.94
N ALA A 140 5.49 3.52 7.67
CA ALA A 140 6.06 4.50 6.75
C ALA A 140 5.06 5.60 6.38
N ILE A 141 5.56 6.75 5.98
CA ILE A 141 4.76 7.87 5.49
C ILE A 141 5.26 8.26 4.10
N ILE A 142 4.37 8.26 3.13
CA ILE A 142 4.62 8.75 1.78
C ILE A 142 4.01 10.14 1.68
N ALA A 143 4.84 11.15 1.49
CA ALA A 143 4.37 12.53 1.34
C ALA A 143 3.52 12.68 0.06
N ALA A 144 2.58 13.63 0.09
CA ALA A 144 1.70 13.89 -1.05
C ALA A 144 2.48 14.11 -2.36
N ARG A 145 1.91 13.65 -3.48
CA ARG A 145 2.46 13.77 -4.84
C ARG A 145 3.85 13.17 -5.03
N SER A 146 4.17 12.15 -4.25
CA SER A 146 5.43 11.42 -4.38
C SER A 146 5.34 10.30 -5.41
N VAL A 147 6.46 10.04 -6.10
CA VAL A 147 6.62 8.87 -6.98
C VAL A 147 7.61 7.91 -6.33
N VAL A 148 7.09 6.84 -5.73
CA VAL A 148 7.90 5.86 -4.99
C VAL A 148 8.42 4.80 -5.97
N THR A 149 9.72 4.84 -6.22
CA THR A 149 10.40 3.97 -7.21
C THR A 149 11.29 2.90 -6.59
N SER A 150 11.45 2.93 -5.26
CA SER A 150 12.33 2.03 -4.50
C SER A 150 11.67 1.70 -3.16
N ASP A 151 12.11 0.62 -2.54
CA ASP A 151 11.64 0.20 -1.22
C ASP A 151 11.80 1.31 -0.18
N VAL A 152 10.84 1.38 0.73
CA VAL A 152 10.79 2.36 1.83
C VAL A 152 10.97 1.60 3.15
N PRO A 153 12.01 1.92 3.95
CA PRO A 153 12.20 1.29 5.25
C PRO A 153 11.03 1.57 6.22
N PRO A 154 10.80 0.69 7.21
CA PRO A 154 9.80 0.92 8.24
C PRO A 154 9.98 2.28 8.92
N TYR A 155 8.87 2.90 9.32
CA TYR A 155 8.84 4.17 10.06
C TYR A 155 9.67 5.30 9.42
N THR A 156 9.78 5.28 8.09
CA THR A 156 10.50 6.31 7.32
C THR A 156 9.52 7.22 6.60
N VAL A 157 9.76 8.52 6.65
CA VAL A 157 9.05 9.52 5.83
C VAL A 157 9.82 9.72 4.54
N VAL A 158 9.17 9.50 3.41
CA VAL A 158 9.75 9.74 2.08
C VAL A 158 8.89 10.73 1.28
N GLY A 159 9.51 11.44 0.32
CA GLY A 159 8.78 12.37 -0.52
C GLY A 159 9.54 12.77 -1.78
N GLY A 160 8.81 13.31 -2.76
CA GLY A 160 9.35 13.82 -4.01
C GLY A 160 9.21 12.88 -5.22
N ASN A 161 9.77 13.27 -6.36
CA ASN A 161 9.79 12.50 -7.60
C ASN A 161 11.20 12.49 -8.18
N PRO A 162 11.95 11.36 -8.10
CA PRO A 162 11.60 10.15 -7.34
C PRO A 162 11.63 10.40 -5.83
N ALA A 163 10.80 9.68 -5.08
CA ALA A 163 10.73 9.81 -3.63
C ALA A 163 12.06 9.42 -2.98
N LYS A 164 12.48 10.25 -2.01
CA LYS A 164 13.72 10.06 -1.23
C LYS A 164 13.40 10.15 0.26
N PRO A 165 14.19 9.49 1.13
CA PRO A 165 14.05 9.65 2.56
C PRO A 165 14.19 11.11 3.00
N ILE A 166 13.20 11.58 3.81
CA ILE A 166 13.19 12.90 4.42
C ILE A 166 13.69 12.79 5.85
N LYS A 167 13.13 11.83 6.62
CA LYS A 167 13.51 11.55 8.00
C LYS A 167 13.01 10.19 8.46
N ALA A 168 13.66 9.62 9.47
CA ALA A 168 13.08 8.55 10.27
C ALA A 168 12.06 9.13 11.28
N ARG A 169 10.99 8.39 11.58
CA ARG A 169 10.00 8.77 12.61
C ARG A 169 10.56 8.54 14.01
N PHE A 170 11.37 7.49 14.17
CA PHE A 170 11.93 7.03 15.44
C PHE A 170 13.39 6.63 15.27
N SER A 171 14.08 6.37 16.39
CA SER A 171 15.44 5.77 16.38
C SER A 171 15.39 4.33 15.86
N ALA A 172 16.51 3.81 15.34
CA ALA A 172 16.58 2.44 14.85
C ALA A 172 16.15 1.41 15.93
N LYS A 173 16.60 1.61 17.18
CA LYS A 173 16.20 0.76 18.32
C LYS A 173 14.69 0.79 18.54
N THR A 174 14.07 1.98 18.48
CA THR A 174 12.63 2.13 18.65
C THR A 174 11.86 1.44 17.51
N VAL A 175 12.38 1.53 16.28
CA VAL A 175 11.78 0.84 15.12
C VAL A 175 11.83 -0.67 15.33
N GLU A 176 12.95 -1.24 15.75
CA GLU A 176 13.08 -2.68 16.06
C GLU A 176 12.07 -3.11 17.14
N GLU A 177 11.90 -2.30 18.20
CA GLU A 177 10.92 -2.59 19.25
C GLU A 177 9.47 -2.54 18.73
N LEU A 178 9.11 -1.56 17.91
CA LEU A 178 7.78 -1.43 17.33
C LEU A 178 7.46 -2.58 16.34
N GLU A 179 8.43 -2.98 15.51
CA GLU A 179 8.32 -4.14 14.64
C GLU A 179 8.11 -5.44 15.43
N ALA A 180 8.82 -5.60 16.54
CA ALA A 180 8.67 -6.77 17.43
C ALA A 180 7.33 -6.78 18.19
N ILE A 181 6.80 -5.62 18.56
CA ILE A 181 5.49 -5.48 19.23
C ILE A 181 4.35 -5.80 18.26
N ALA A 182 4.44 -5.38 17.00
CA ALA A 182 3.47 -5.60 15.94
C ALA A 182 2.02 -5.38 16.41
N TRP A 183 1.73 -4.23 17.03
CA TRP A 183 0.46 -3.91 17.66
C TRP A 183 -0.75 -4.07 16.73
N TRP A 184 -0.57 -3.93 15.43
CA TRP A 184 -1.59 -4.12 14.40
C TRP A 184 -2.08 -5.57 14.27
N ASP A 185 -1.37 -6.53 14.87
CA ASP A 185 -1.76 -7.94 14.93
C ASP A 185 -2.49 -8.31 16.21
N TRP A 186 -2.63 -7.38 17.15
CA TRP A 186 -3.38 -7.62 18.37
C TRP A 186 -4.89 -7.74 18.09
N PRO A 187 -5.64 -8.46 18.94
CA PRO A 187 -7.10 -8.41 18.93
C PRO A 187 -7.60 -6.97 19.07
N VAL A 188 -8.69 -6.63 18.40
CA VAL A 188 -9.23 -5.25 18.41
C VAL A 188 -9.58 -4.75 19.79
N GLU A 189 -9.98 -5.65 20.70
CA GLU A 189 -10.26 -5.36 22.09
C GLU A 189 -8.99 -4.89 22.82
N LYS A 190 -7.86 -5.55 22.58
CA LYS A 190 -6.55 -5.17 23.14
C LYS A 190 -6.10 -3.84 22.57
N ILE A 191 -6.24 -3.61 21.26
CA ILE A 191 -5.96 -2.32 20.62
C ILE A 191 -6.81 -1.22 21.28
N SER A 192 -8.13 -1.44 21.37
CA SER A 192 -9.08 -0.48 21.93
C SER A 192 -8.77 -0.12 23.40
N ALA A 193 -8.31 -1.09 24.20
CA ALA A 193 -7.90 -0.85 25.58
C ALA A 193 -6.63 0.00 25.70
N HIS A 194 -5.77 -0.03 24.68
CA HIS A 194 -4.45 0.62 24.70
C HIS A 194 -4.31 1.79 23.72
N LEU A 195 -5.41 2.28 23.12
CA LEU A 195 -5.40 3.38 22.15
C LEU A 195 -4.66 4.63 22.67
N ALA A 196 -4.86 4.99 23.93
CA ALA A 196 -4.21 6.15 24.53
C ALA A 196 -2.67 6.03 24.49
N ILE A 197 -2.14 4.83 24.74
CA ILE A 197 -0.70 4.53 24.70
C ILE A 197 -0.18 4.59 23.27
N ILE A 198 -0.91 3.96 22.32
CA ILE A 198 -0.56 3.95 20.89
C ILE A 198 -0.51 5.38 20.35
N VAL A 199 -1.55 6.17 20.60
CA VAL A 199 -1.67 7.55 20.10
C VAL A 199 -0.66 8.50 20.76
N ALA A 200 -0.34 8.29 22.05
CA ALA A 200 0.69 9.07 22.73
C ALA A 200 2.12 8.74 22.27
N GLY A 201 2.32 7.60 21.58
CA GLY A 201 3.64 7.15 21.15
C GLY A 201 4.54 6.68 22.30
N ASP A 202 3.95 6.22 23.42
CA ASP A 202 4.70 5.68 24.55
C ASP A 202 5.10 4.22 24.29
N VAL A 203 6.25 4.06 23.63
CA VAL A 203 6.78 2.75 23.23
C VAL A 203 7.11 1.87 24.44
N GLY A 204 7.56 2.49 25.55
CA GLY A 204 7.86 1.76 26.80
C GLY A 204 6.61 1.13 27.40
N ALA A 205 5.55 1.91 27.55
CA ALA A 205 4.25 1.41 28.01
C ALA A 205 3.65 0.39 27.04
N LEU A 206 3.76 0.62 25.73
CA LEU A 206 3.24 -0.29 24.70
C LEU A 206 3.94 -1.66 24.78
N LYS A 207 5.25 -1.68 24.99
CA LYS A 207 6.04 -2.91 25.17
C LYS A 207 5.62 -3.69 26.40
N ALA A 208 5.33 -3.01 27.52
CA ALA A 208 4.81 -3.67 28.72
C ALA A 208 3.43 -4.33 28.45
N CYS A 209 2.56 -3.65 27.69
CA CYS A 209 1.26 -4.21 27.28
C CYS A 209 1.39 -5.42 26.32
N ALA A 210 2.46 -5.48 25.53
CA ALA A 210 2.69 -6.60 24.61
C ALA A 210 3.03 -7.90 25.34
N GLN A 211 3.63 -7.80 26.52
CA GLN A 211 4.07 -8.93 27.35
C GLN A 211 2.97 -9.44 28.31
N ALA A 212 1.92 -8.67 28.52
CA ALA A 212 0.76 -9.01 29.32
C ALA A 212 -0.31 -9.72 28.48
#